data_9c7ad5e1996cbb5ffa3fd6067a939ec9
#
_entry.id   9c7ad5e1996cbb5ffa3fd6067a939ec9
#
_cell.length_a   1.000
_cell.length_b   1.000
_cell.length_c   1.000
_cell.angle_alpha   90.00
_cell.angle_beta   90.00
_cell.angle_gamma   90.00
#
_symmetry.space_group_name_H-M   'P 1'
#
loop_
_entity.id
_entity.type
_entity.pdbx_description
1 polymer ?
#
loop_
_entity_poly.entity_id
_entity_poly.type
_entity_poly.pdbx_seq_one_letter_code
_entity_poly.pdbx_strand_id
1 'polypeptide(L)'
;MKLESVVPDKGKKMLEKEEKIKHQKKPTVEEALRILEEHSRKVEKTREVLHTAGNIDVGILSHEIVDETRLYKLLHYRPLVSRTAKTPIVFVYALMNKSYILDLQPDKSWLRNLLSQGFNVYLIDWKTPTNIDKYASFDDYVNFYIDDCVDLVSKENSVEKLTLHGYCLGSTMAAMYTTLHQEKVRNLVTIAPIIDTENDGTVLANFARHLDVDKVIDTCGNFPREYLYACFSMLKPFKQGVNKYINLVENIDNANFVQNFLRMEKWLYDTPTIAGETFKQWIEDIYQKNLLVKNEMKIGENIIDLSKIRVPLLNIVAEEDHLVSPQCSVALNDSVSSLDKRLMHFHTGHVGLIASSYSQNNVLPKVGQWLRVRSH
;
A
#
# COMPACT_ATOMS: atom_id res chain seq x y z
N MET A 1 -31.96 11.96 -47.73
CA MET A 1 -31.58 11.53 -46.37
C MET A 1 -30.06 11.56 -46.31
N LYS A 2 -29.46 12.64 -45.76
CA LYS A 2 -28.00 12.82 -45.67
C LYS A 2 -27.51 12.07 -44.44
N LEU A 3 -26.59 11.12 -44.61
CA LEU A 3 -25.85 10.45 -43.56
C LEU A 3 -24.76 11.42 -43.06
N GLU A 4 -24.99 12.05 -41.92
CA GLU A 4 -23.91 12.72 -41.18
C GLU A 4 -23.06 11.66 -40.49
N SER A 5 -21.81 11.56 -40.94
CA SER A 5 -20.80 10.69 -40.31
C SER A 5 -20.40 11.24 -38.93
N VAL A 6 -20.82 10.57 -37.88
CA VAL A 6 -20.40 10.86 -36.52
C VAL A 6 -18.94 10.40 -36.36
N VAL A 7 -18.00 11.35 -36.38
CA VAL A 7 -16.60 11.09 -36.01
C VAL A 7 -16.52 10.91 -34.50
N PRO A 8 -15.94 9.81 -34.00
CA PRO A 8 -15.81 9.59 -32.56
C PRO A 8 -15.02 10.72 -31.89
N ASP A 9 -15.41 11.12 -30.67
CA ASP A 9 -14.84 12.23 -29.88
C ASP A 9 -13.29 12.19 -29.72
N LYS A 10 -12.67 10.99 -29.73
CA LYS A 10 -11.22 10.81 -29.80
C LYS A 10 -10.58 11.35 -31.09
N GLY A 11 -11.26 11.26 -32.21
CA GLY A 11 -10.81 11.79 -33.51
C GLY A 11 -10.79 13.31 -33.53
N LYS A 12 -11.82 13.97 -32.95
CA LYS A 12 -11.85 15.44 -32.83
C LYS A 12 -10.73 15.99 -31.98
N LYS A 13 -10.44 15.38 -30.83
CA LYS A 13 -9.30 15.78 -29.93
C LYS A 13 -7.94 15.58 -30.59
N MET A 14 -7.79 14.57 -31.44
CA MET A 14 -6.56 14.39 -32.23
C MET A 14 -6.39 15.46 -33.31
N LEU A 15 -7.43 15.76 -34.03
CA LEU A 15 -7.40 16.81 -35.06
C LEU A 15 -7.18 18.21 -34.49
N GLU A 16 -7.81 18.54 -33.35
CA GLU A 16 -7.54 19.79 -32.64
C GLU A 16 -6.08 19.89 -32.09
N LYS A 17 -5.49 18.75 -31.73
CA LYS A 17 -4.10 18.70 -31.32
C LYS A 17 -3.12 18.87 -32.48
N GLU A 18 -3.45 18.27 -33.63
CA GLU A 18 -2.68 18.44 -34.89
C GLU A 18 -2.78 19.85 -35.46
N GLU A 19 -3.95 20.51 -35.40
CA GLU A 19 -4.12 21.91 -35.81
C GLU A 19 -3.35 22.88 -34.87
N LYS A 20 -3.36 22.62 -33.53
CA LYS A 20 -2.54 23.41 -32.59
C LYS A 20 -1.04 23.27 -32.85
N ILE A 21 -0.58 22.08 -33.29
CA ILE A 21 0.84 21.88 -33.63
C ILE A 21 1.20 22.60 -34.93
N LYS A 22 0.30 22.66 -35.91
CA LYS A 22 0.52 23.37 -37.20
C LYS A 22 0.61 24.89 -37.08
N HIS A 23 0.04 25.47 -36.03
CA HIS A 23 0.09 26.92 -35.78
C HIS A 23 1.18 27.37 -34.77
N GLN A 24 1.97 26.45 -34.22
CA GLN A 24 3.13 26.84 -33.41
C GLN A 24 4.20 27.44 -34.34
N LYS A 25 4.52 28.71 -34.11
CA LYS A 25 5.62 29.42 -34.77
C LYS A 25 6.91 28.63 -34.53
N LYS A 26 7.59 28.20 -35.60
CA LYS A 26 8.88 27.50 -35.45
C LYS A 26 9.83 28.39 -34.66
N PRO A 27 10.50 27.82 -33.65
CA PRO A 27 11.45 28.61 -32.85
C PRO A 27 12.57 29.16 -33.75
N THR A 28 13.04 30.31 -33.44
CA THR A 28 14.27 30.84 -34.03
C THR A 28 15.47 29.99 -33.63
N VAL A 29 16.59 30.08 -34.34
CA VAL A 29 17.81 29.32 -33.98
C VAL A 29 18.26 29.69 -32.56
N GLU A 30 18.18 30.95 -32.17
CA GLU A 30 18.51 31.39 -30.79
C GLU A 30 17.56 30.79 -29.73
N GLU A 31 16.26 30.75 -30.01
CA GLU A 31 15.29 30.12 -29.14
C GLU A 31 15.54 28.60 -29.02
N ALA A 32 15.86 27.95 -30.14
CA ALA A 32 16.19 26.52 -30.16
C ALA A 32 17.46 26.22 -29.36
N LEU A 33 18.51 27.02 -29.50
CA LEU A 33 19.75 26.89 -28.72
C LEU A 33 19.51 27.08 -27.23
N ARG A 34 18.72 28.07 -26.83
CA ARG A 34 18.35 28.30 -25.43
C ARG A 34 17.56 27.14 -24.83
N ILE A 35 16.64 26.54 -25.61
CA ILE A 35 15.89 25.36 -25.18
C ILE A 35 16.85 24.18 -24.97
N LEU A 36 17.78 23.95 -25.88
CA LEU A 36 18.79 22.89 -25.76
C LEU A 36 19.71 23.07 -24.55
N GLU A 37 20.18 24.29 -24.30
CA GLU A 37 20.98 24.61 -23.12
C GLU A 37 20.21 24.35 -21.81
N GLU A 38 18.94 24.77 -21.73
CA GLU A 38 18.10 24.52 -20.58
C GLU A 38 17.86 23.03 -20.34
N HIS A 39 17.59 22.26 -21.38
CA HIS A 39 17.44 20.81 -21.27
C HIS A 39 18.74 20.14 -20.82
N SER A 40 19.89 20.54 -21.37
CA SER A 40 21.18 20.01 -20.97
C SER A 40 21.46 20.27 -19.49
N ARG A 41 21.20 21.48 -19.01
CA ARG A 41 21.31 21.83 -17.58
C ARG A 41 20.40 20.95 -16.70
N LYS A 42 19.16 20.77 -17.12
CA LYS A 42 18.19 19.93 -16.36
C LYS A 42 18.64 18.46 -16.31
N VAL A 43 19.14 17.93 -17.39
CA VAL A 43 19.67 16.54 -17.43
C VAL A 43 20.87 16.39 -16.50
N GLU A 44 21.83 17.33 -16.54
CA GLU A 44 23.00 17.28 -15.66
C GLU A 44 22.63 17.37 -14.19
N LYS A 45 21.76 18.32 -13.82
CA LYS A 45 21.22 18.43 -12.46
C LYS A 45 20.47 17.17 -12.02
N THR A 46 19.73 16.53 -12.94
CA THR A 46 19.05 15.27 -12.66
C THR A 46 20.04 14.15 -12.35
N ARG A 47 21.15 14.06 -13.10
CA ARG A 47 22.22 13.11 -12.85
C ARG A 47 22.82 13.28 -11.46
N GLU A 48 23.15 14.52 -11.07
CA GLU A 48 23.67 14.83 -9.74
C GLU A 48 22.69 14.41 -8.63
N VAL A 49 21.39 14.75 -8.78
CA VAL A 49 20.34 14.39 -7.84
C VAL A 49 20.21 12.88 -7.69
N LEU A 50 20.24 12.12 -8.78
CA LEU A 50 20.15 10.65 -8.73
C LEU A 50 21.34 10.00 -8.01
N HIS A 51 22.54 10.61 -8.08
CA HIS A 51 23.69 10.14 -7.31
C HIS A 51 23.50 10.31 -5.78
N THR A 52 22.67 11.23 -5.34
CA THR A 52 22.37 11.46 -3.92
C THR A 52 21.16 10.67 -3.41
N ALA A 53 20.45 9.94 -4.28
CA ALA A 53 19.19 9.28 -3.98
C ALA A 53 19.26 8.29 -2.80
N GLY A 54 20.42 7.65 -2.56
CA GLY A 54 20.61 6.70 -1.46
C GLY A 54 20.56 7.30 -0.05
N ASN A 55 20.74 8.62 0.08
CA ASN A 55 20.89 9.31 1.39
C ASN A 55 19.66 10.10 1.80
N ILE A 56 18.50 9.89 1.16
CA ILE A 56 17.30 10.64 1.52
C ILE A 56 16.64 10.08 2.78
N ASP A 57 16.25 10.97 3.69
CA ASP A 57 15.56 10.61 4.92
C ASP A 57 14.11 10.17 4.64
N VAL A 58 13.67 9.11 5.32
CA VAL A 58 12.33 8.53 5.29
C VAL A 58 11.90 8.12 6.70
N GLY A 59 10.60 8.10 6.98
CA GLY A 59 10.10 7.68 8.30
C GLY A 59 10.58 8.59 9.42
N ILE A 60 10.40 9.91 9.25
CA ILE A 60 10.99 10.94 10.11
C ILE A 60 10.25 11.19 11.43
N LEU A 61 9.05 10.63 11.60
CA LEU A 61 8.31 10.73 12.87
C LEU A 61 9.05 10.02 13.99
N SER A 62 9.18 10.70 15.11
CA SER A 62 9.73 10.10 16.31
C SER A 62 8.84 8.95 16.80
N HIS A 63 9.46 7.84 17.14
CA HIS A 63 8.80 6.65 17.67
C HIS A 63 9.67 5.96 18.69
N GLU A 64 9.05 5.12 19.51
CA GLU A 64 9.73 4.23 20.46
C GLU A 64 9.59 2.79 19.94
N ILE A 65 10.62 1.97 20.08
CA ILE A 65 10.52 0.53 19.85
C ILE A 65 10.01 -0.07 21.16
N VAL A 66 8.77 -0.54 21.17
CA VAL A 66 8.12 -1.15 22.35
C VAL A 66 8.53 -2.60 22.49
N ASP A 67 8.65 -3.30 21.37
CA ASP A 67 9.08 -4.68 21.29
C ASP A 67 9.81 -4.97 19.99
N GLU A 68 10.70 -5.94 20.02
CA GLU A 68 11.47 -6.35 18.86
C GLU A 68 11.74 -7.87 18.90
N THR A 69 11.36 -8.54 17.83
CA THR A 69 11.67 -9.95 17.60
C THR A 69 12.55 -10.12 16.37
N ARG A 70 12.74 -11.37 15.94
CA ARG A 70 13.48 -11.66 14.72
C ARG A 70 12.76 -11.16 13.46
N LEU A 71 11.42 -11.17 13.42
CA LEU A 71 10.63 -10.85 12.22
C LEU A 71 9.84 -9.54 12.31
N TYR A 72 9.75 -8.88 13.46
CA TYR A 72 9.11 -7.57 13.56
C TYR A 72 9.81 -6.64 14.58
N LYS A 73 9.49 -5.35 14.44
CA LYS A 73 9.57 -4.32 15.47
C LYS A 73 8.18 -3.75 15.69
N LEU A 74 7.79 -3.57 16.95
CA LEU A 74 6.58 -2.83 17.30
C LEU A 74 6.95 -1.39 17.61
N LEU A 75 6.58 -0.47 16.71
CA LEU A 75 6.90 0.95 16.79
C LEU A 75 5.72 1.72 17.38
N HIS A 76 5.94 2.47 18.44
CA HIS A 76 4.93 3.31 19.07
C HIS A 76 5.11 4.77 18.69
N TYR A 77 4.07 5.35 18.08
CA TYR A 77 3.97 6.74 17.70
C TYR A 77 2.96 7.46 18.61
N ARG A 78 3.42 8.42 19.39
CA ARG A 78 2.58 9.15 20.34
C ARG A 78 1.75 10.23 19.65
N PRO A 79 0.51 10.49 20.12
CA PRO A 79 -0.32 11.59 19.61
C PRO A 79 0.42 12.94 19.64
N LEU A 80 0.18 13.76 18.60
CA LEU A 80 0.77 15.10 18.48
C LEU A 80 -0.09 16.20 19.15
N VAL A 81 -1.20 15.81 19.78
CA VAL A 81 -2.14 16.71 20.46
C VAL A 81 -2.49 16.18 21.84
N SER A 82 -2.91 17.06 22.75
CA SER A 82 -3.22 16.72 24.14
C SER A 82 -4.52 15.92 24.31
N ARG A 83 -5.51 16.13 23.43
CA ARG A 83 -6.77 15.38 23.45
C ARG A 83 -6.60 14.09 22.67
N THR A 84 -6.51 12.96 23.38
CA THR A 84 -6.26 11.65 22.78
C THR A 84 -7.52 10.79 22.73
N ALA A 85 -7.59 9.93 21.71
CA ALA A 85 -8.58 8.86 21.64
C ALA A 85 -8.21 7.74 22.63
N LYS A 86 -9.21 7.10 23.24
CA LYS A 86 -8.95 6.06 24.25
C LYS A 86 -8.51 4.74 23.63
N THR A 87 -9.04 4.41 22.45
CA THR A 87 -8.72 3.15 21.75
C THR A 87 -7.45 3.31 20.93
N PRO A 88 -6.37 2.60 21.24
CA PRO A 88 -5.16 2.61 20.43
C PRO A 88 -5.37 1.91 19.09
N ILE A 89 -4.54 2.23 18.12
CA ILE A 89 -4.52 1.61 16.81
C ILE A 89 -3.27 0.75 16.68
N VAL A 90 -3.42 -0.53 16.35
CA VAL A 90 -2.34 -1.38 15.86
C VAL A 90 -2.43 -1.42 14.34
N PHE A 91 -1.40 -0.91 13.68
CA PHE A 91 -1.31 -0.90 12.23
C PHE A 91 -0.50 -2.11 11.75
N VAL A 92 -1.16 -2.99 11.00
CA VAL A 92 -0.55 -4.16 10.35
C VAL A 92 -0.15 -3.76 8.94
N TYR A 93 1.14 -3.60 8.71
CA TYR A 93 1.65 -3.30 7.38
C TYR A 93 1.78 -4.58 6.53
N ALA A 94 1.90 -4.41 5.20
CA ALA A 94 2.14 -5.53 4.29
C ALA A 94 3.54 -6.13 4.48
N LEU A 95 3.72 -7.39 4.11
CA LEU A 95 5.03 -8.06 4.09
C LEU A 95 5.91 -7.63 2.91
N MET A 96 5.34 -6.81 2.01
CA MET A 96 6.02 -6.24 0.85
C MET A 96 6.34 -4.77 1.08
N ASN A 97 7.52 -4.35 0.62
CA ASN A 97 8.05 -3.00 0.79
C ASN A 97 8.22 -2.61 2.28
N LYS A 98 8.65 -1.40 2.54
CA LYS A 98 8.90 -0.90 3.89
C LYS A 98 7.76 -0.03 4.40
N SER A 99 7.45 -0.16 5.68
CA SER A 99 6.36 0.51 6.38
C SER A 99 6.50 2.03 6.41
N TYR A 100 7.70 2.58 6.21
CA TYR A 100 7.93 4.02 6.22
C TYR A 100 7.20 4.79 5.11
N ILE A 101 6.58 4.12 4.13
CA ILE A 101 5.65 4.75 3.19
C ILE A 101 4.48 5.44 3.91
N LEU A 102 4.11 4.94 5.09
CA LEU A 102 3.08 5.53 5.94
C LEU A 102 3.54 6.87 6.56
N ASP A 103 4.84 7.17 6.51
CA ASP A 103 5.46 8.44 6.91
C ASP A 103 6.51 8.88 5.89
N LEU A 104 6.14 8.91 4.61
CA LEU A 104 7.06 9.17 3.50
C LEU A 104 7.67 10.57 3.57
N GLN A 105 6.85 11.57 3.86
CA GLN A 105 7.23 12.97 4.08
C GLN A 105 6.13 13.73 4.85
N PRO A 106 6.42 14.89 5.46
CA PRO A 106 5.51 15.56 6.39
C PRO A 106 4.10 15.85 5.85
N ASP A 107 3.98 16.22 4.56
CA ASP A 107 2.73 16.56 3.89
C ASP A 107 2.04 15.33 3.23
N LYS A 108 2.63 14.13 3.37
CA LYS A 108 2.11 12.86 2.82
C LYS A 108 2.30 11.72 3.82
N SER A 109 2.10 11.98 5.11
CA SER A 109 2.23 11.01 6.18
C SER A 109 0.86 10.59 6.70
N TRP A 110 0.53 9.31 6.51
CA TRP A 110 -0.66 8.68 7.11
C TRP A 110 -0.59 8.72 8.63
N LEU A 111 0.57 8.36 9.18
CA LEU A 111 0.80 8.33 10.62
C LEU A 111 0.66 9.71 11.23
N ARG A 112 1.36 10.74 10.71
CA ARG A 112 1.27 12.12 11.20
C ARG A 112 -0.16 12.62 11.26
N ASN A 113 -0.95 12.31 10.24
CA ASN A 113 -2.34 12.74 10.19
C ASN A 113 -3.18 12.10 11.30
N LEU A 114 -3.04 10.79 11.54
CA LEU A 114 -3.72 10.11 12.65
C LEU A 114 -3.27 10.67 14.01
N LEU A 115 -1.96 10.87 14.21
CA LEU A 115 -1.41 11.43 15.44
C LEU A 115 -1.89 12.86 15.70
N SER A 116 -2.02 13.69 14.65
CA SER A 116 -2.57 15.06 14.72
C SER A 116 -4.06 15.05 15.06
N GLN A 117 -4.76 13.95 14.81
CA GLN A 117 -6.14 13.76 15.20
C GLN A 117 -6.31 13.18 16.61
N GLY A 118 -5.22 12.89 17.31
CA GLY A 118 -5.20 12.42 18.69
C GLY A 118 -5.23 10.89 18.85
N PHE A 119 -5.01 10.14 17.77
CA PHE A 119 -4.91 8.67 17.87
C PHE A 119 -3.52 8.25 18.35
N ASN A 120 -3.50 7.23 19.21
CA ASN A 120 -2.29 6.55 19.65
C ASN A 120 -2.02 5.38 18.71
N VAL A 121 -0.88 5.35 18.01
CA VAL A 121 -0.63 4.42 16.91
C VAL A 121 0.59 3.56 17.19
N TYR A 122 0.39 2.25 17.10
CA TYR A 122 1.44 1.24 17.11
C TYR A 122 1.54 0.64 15.70
N LEU A 123 2.74 0.55 15.16
CA LEU A 123 2.99 0.00 13.83
C LEU A 123 3.82 -1.26 13.93
N ILE A 124 3.33 -2.35 13.38
CA ILE A 124 4.11 -3.56 13.19
C ILE A 124 4.99 -3.37 11.95
N ASP A 125 6.28 -3.13 12.16
CA ASP A 125 7.28 -2.99 11.11
C ASP A 125 7.99 -4.33 10.88
N TRP A 126 7.64 -4.99 9.79
CA TRP A 126 8.18 -6.30 9.46
C TRP A 126 9.64 -6.23 9.05
N LYS A 127 10.46 -7.08 9.69
CA LYS A 127 11.88 -7.25 9.35
C LYS A 127 12.01 -8.18 8.14
N THR A 128 13.14 -8.08 7.47
CA THR A 128 13.43 -8.93 6.31
C THR A 128 13.73 -10.36 6.77
N PRO A 129 12.96 -11.37 6.33
CA PRO A 129 13.25 -12.76 6.63
C PRO A 129 14.62 -13.18 6.11
N THR A 130 15.32 -13.98 6.89
CA THR A 130 16.57 -14.65 6.51
C THR A 130 16.30 -16.11 6.10
N ASN A 131 17.32 -16.86 5.70
CA ASN A 131 17.15 -18.26 5.32
C ASN A 131 16.61 -19.15 6.46
N ILE A 132 16.80 -18.76 7.71
CA ILE A 132 16.29 -19.49 8.88
C ILE A 132 14.76 -19.32 8.96
N ASP A 133 14.23 -18.20 8.43
CA ASP A 133 12.83 -17.82 8.54
C ASP A 133 11.97 -18.35 7.37
N LYS A 134 12.55 -19.14 6.45
CA LYS A 134 11.85 -19.61 5.25
C LYS A 134 10.57 -20.40 5.52
N TYR A 135 10.45 -20.98 6.70
CA TYR A 135 9.27 -21.75 7.14
C TYR A 135 8.25 -20.91 7.90
N ALA A 136 8.50 -19.60 8.11
CA ALA A 136 7.50 -18.73 8.70
C ALA A 136 6.26 -18.68 7.79
N SER A 137 5.11 -18.97 8.36
CA SER A 137 3.82 -19.14 7.69
C SER A 137 2.86 -18.00 8.04
N PHE A 138 1.68 -17.95 7.42
CA PHE A 138 0.63 -17.03 7.87
C PHE A 138 0.20 -17.30 9.31
N ASP A 139 0.30 -18.53 9.80
CA ASP A 139 0.01 -18.84 11.19
C ASP A 139 0.96 -18.10 12.14
N ASP A 140 2.27 -18.10 11.82
CA ASP A 140 3.27 -17.38 12.60
C ASP A 140 2.99 -15.86 12.59
N TYR A 141 2.69 -15.28 11.44
CA TYR A 141 2.41 -13.85 11.35
C TYR A 141 1.10 -13.44 12.02
N VAL A 142 0.04 -14.24 11.87
CA VAL A 142 -1.31 -13.87 12.32
C VAL A 142 -1.55 -14.28 13.77
N ASN A 143 -1.29 -15.55 14.12
CA ASN A 143 -1.63 -16.10 15.43
C ASN A 143 -0.54 -15.88 16.49
N PHE A 144 0.71 -15.58 16.07
CA PHE A 144 1.77 -15.30 17.04
C PHE A 144 2.18 -13.83 17.01
N TYR A 145 2.73 -13.32 15.91
CA TYR A 145 3.33 -11.97 15.92
C TYR A 145 2.29 -10.84 15.99
N ILE A 146 1.15 -10.94 15.29
CA ILE A 146 0.09 -9.94 15.42
C ILE A 146 -0.56 -10.06 16.80
N ASP A 147 -0.79 -11.27 17.31
CA ASP A 147 -1.39 -11.50 18.62
C ASP A 147 -0.51 -10.97 19.75
N ASP A 148 0.78 -11.26 19.73
CA ASP A 148 1.76 -10.71 20.69
C ASP A 148 1.73 -9.17 20.70
N CYS A 149 1.72 -8.54 19.52
CA CYS A 149 1.64 -7.09 19.41
C CYS A 149 0.31 -6.53 19.97
N VAL A 150 -0.81 -7.20 19.68
CA VAL A 150 -2.13 -6.81 20.18
C VAL A 150 -2.19 -6.92 21.71
N ASP A 151 -1.69 -8.00 22.28
CA ASP A 151 -1.66 -8.21 23.74
C ASP A 151 -0.77 -7.19 24.44
N LEU A 152 0.43 -6.92 23.90
CA LEU A 152 1.34 -5.88 24.43
C LEU A 152 0.67 -4.50 24.43
N VAL A 153 0.07 -4.10 23.30
CA VAL A 153 -0.59 -2.79 23.18
C VAL A 153 -1.81 -2.71 24.08
N SER A 154 -2.60 -3.76 24.21
CA SER A 154 -3.76 -3.82 25.10
C SER A 154 -3.35 -3.65 26.57
N LYS A 155 -2.29 -4.34 26.96
CA LYS A 155 -1.71 -4.25 28.34
C LYS A 155 -1.15 -2.86 28.61
N GLU A 156 -0.37 -2.29 27.68
CA GLU A 156 0.24 -0.96 27.84
C GLU A 156 -0.80 0.15 27.98
N ASN A 157 -1.90 0.04 27.25
CA ASN A 157 -2.97 1.03 27.26
C ASN A 157 -4.11 0.69 28.22
N SER A 158 -4.05 -0.43 28.95
CA SER A 158 -5.11 -0.91 29.86
C SER A 158 -6.47 -0.99 29.18
N VAL A 159 -6.53 -1.54 27.97
CA VAL A 159 -7.75 -1.75 27.19
C VAL A 159 -7.94 -3.21 26.85
N GLU A 160 -9.19 -3.67 26.81
CA GLU A 160 -9.52 -5.04 26.37
C GLU A 160 -9.54 -5.19 24.86
N LYS A 161 -9.85 -4.10 24.15
CA LYS A 161 -10.03 -4.09 22.70
C LYS A 161 -9.36 -2.88 22.07
N LEU A 162 -8.74 -3.09 20.94
CA LEU A 162 -8.07 -2.05 20.16
C LEU A 162 -8.60 -1.98 18.72
N THR A 163 -8.24 -0.93 18.01
CA THR A 163 -8.48 -0.84 16.57
C THR A 163 -7.35 -1.54 15.82
N LEU A 164 -7.72 -2.53 15.01
CA LEU A 164 -6.78 -3.15 14.07
C LEU A 164 -6.91 -2.47 12.71
N HIS A 165 -5.80 -1.97 12.18
CA HIS A 165 -5.76 -1.24 10.92
C HIS A 165 -4.75 -1.88 9.98
N GLY A 166 -5.16 -2.25 8.77
CA GLY A 166 -4.28 -2.89 7.81
C GLY A 166 -4.15 -2.13 6.48
N TYR A 167 -3.10 -2.45 5.73
CA TYR A 167 -2.89 -2.00 4.35
C TYR A 167 -2.42 -3.15 3.46
N CYS A 168 -3.07 -3.31 2.28
CA CYS A 168 -2.76 -4.35 1.30
C CYS A 168 -2.82 -5.76 1.93
N LEU A 169 -1.78 -6.59 1.80
CA LEU A 169 -1.68 -7.89 2.46
C LEU A 169 -1.80 -7.77 4.00
N GLY A 170 -1.36 -6.64 4.59
CA GLY A 170 -1.58 -6.37 6.01
C GLY A 170 -3.06 -6.23 6.38
N SER A 171 -3.89 -5.70 5.47
CA SER A 171 -5.36 -5.71 5.64
C SER A 171 -5.94 -7.11 5.63
N THR A 172 -5.41 -7.97 4.76
CA THR A 172 -5.81 -9.37 4.67
C THR A 172 -5.45 -10.12 5.94
N MET A 173 -4.22 -9.97 6.44
CA MET A 173 -3.78 -10.55 7.72
C MET A 173 -4.59 -10.00 8.91
N ALA A 174 -4.91 -8.70 8.93
CA ALA A 174 -5.77 -8.10 9.96
C ALA A 174 -7.19 -8.67 9.93
N ALA A 175 -7.74 -8.95 8.74
CA ALA A 175 -9.03 -9.63 8.60
C ALA A 175 -8.96 -11.08 9.09
N MET A 176 -7.92 -11.83 8.71
CA MET A 176 -7.68 -13.20 9.21
C MET A 176 -7.59 -13.22 10.74
N TYR A 177 -6.77 -12.36 11.34
CA TYR A 177 -6.66 -12.21 12.79
C TYR A 177 -8.02 -11.93 13.43
N THR A 178 -8.79 -10.99 12.85
CA THR A 178 -10.10 -10.63 13.41
C THR A 178 -11.09 -11.78 13.38
N THR A 179 -11.00 -12.73 12.43
CA THR A 179 -11.87 -13.92 12.44
C THR A 179 -11.62 -14.83 13.65
N LEU A 180 -10.41 -14.85 14.15
CA LEU A 180 -9.96 -15.76 15.22
C LEU A 180 -10.00 -15.11 16.59
N HIS A 181 -9.74 -13.79 16.66
CA HIS A 181 -9.52 -13.03 17.90
C HIS A 181 -10.38 -11.74 17.98
N GLN A 182 -11.64 -11.79 17.49
CA GLN A 182 -12.49 -10.60 17.47
C GLN A 182 -12.84 -10.05 18.88
N GLU A 183 -12.68 -10.85 19.93
CA GLU A 183 -12.80 -10.40 21.31
C GLU A 183 -11.76 -9.36 21.71
N LYS A 184 -10.60 -9.34 21.03
CA LYS A 184 -9.52 -8.34 21.21
C LYS A 184 -9.66 -7.14 20.26
N VAL A 185 -10.53 -7.22 19.25
CA VAL A 185 -10.69 -6.19 18.21
C VAL A 185 -11.95 -5.36 18.46
N ARG A 186 -11.78 -4.04 18.59
CA ARG A 186 -12.87 -3.09 18.70
C ARG A 186 -13.40 -2.65 17.34
N ASN A 187 -12.48 -2.37 16.41
CA ASN A 187 -12.77 -1.96 15.05
C ASN A 187 -11.76 -2.58 14.11
N LEU A 188 -12.20 -2.94 12.91
CA LEU A 188 -11.32 -3.35 11.81
C LEU A 188 -11.34 -2.26 10.72
N VAL A 189 -10.16 -1.74 10.37
CA VAL A 189 -9.98 -0.81 9.24
C VAL A 189 -9.06 -1.48 8.21
N THR A 190 -9.54 -1.60 6.99
CA THR A 190 -8.78 -2.23 5.89
C THR A 190 -8.60 -1.25 4.74
N ILE A 191 -7.42 -1.23 4.16
CA ILE A 191 -7.09 -0.47 2.96
C ILE A 191 -6.64 -1.45 1.88
N ALA A 192 -7.39 -1.53 0.79
CA ALA A 192 -7.10 -2.39 -0.35
C ALA A 192 -6.78 -3.86 0.04
N PRO A 193 -7.63 -4.55 0.84
CA PRO A 193 -7.42 -5.94 1.22
C PRO A 193 -7.49 -6.88 0.00
N ILE A 194 -6.70 -7.97 0.02
CA ILE A 194 -6.73 -9.03 -0.98
C ILE A 194 -7.68 -10.12 -0.48
N ILE A 195 -8.87 -10.22 -1.06
CA ILE A 195 -9.94 -11.11 -0.56
C ILE A 195 -10.45 -12.07 -1.63
N ASP A 196 -11.04 -11.55 -2.73
CA ASP A 196 -11.50 -12.36 -3.86
C ASP A 196 -10.59 -12.14 -5.07
N THR A 197 -9.77 -13.13 -5.34
CA THR A 197 -8.78 -13.05 -6.41
C THR A 197 -9.24 -13.69 -7.72
N GLU A 198 -10.40 -14.36 -7.74
CA GLU A 198 -10.90 -15.01 -8.95
C GLU A 198 -11.21 -13.99 -10.06
N ASN A 199 -11.86 -12.89 -9.68
CA ASN A 199 -12.22 -11.79 -10.57
C ASN A 199 -11.20 -10.65 -10.59
N ASP A 200 -10.04 -10.85 -9.97
CA ASP A 200 -8.95 -9.88 -10.01
C ASP A 200 -8.24 -9.94 -11.36
N GLY A 201 -8.60 -9.01 -12.26
CA GLY A 201 -8.02 -8.89 -13.61
C GLY A 201 -6.67 -8.20 -13.66
N THR A 202 -6.02 -7.93 -12.52
CA THR A 202 -4.72 -7.27 -12.49
C THR A 202 -3.61 -8.16 -13.07
N VAL A 203 -2.54 -7.52 -13.54
CA VAL A 203 -1.36 -8.24 -14.07
C VAL A 203 -0.74 -9.13 -13.01
N LEU A 204 -0.69 -8.66 -11.75
CA LEU A 204 -0.16 -9.44 -10.62
C LEU A 204 -0.97 -10.68 -10.35
N ALA A 205 -2.30 -10.57 -10.29
CA ALA A 205 -3.18 -11.71 -10.07
C ALA A 205 -3.03 -12.75 -11.19
N ASN A 206 -2.97 -12.30 -12.44
CA ASN A 206 -2.73 -13.18 -13.58
C ASN A 206 -1.37 -13.88 -13.52
N PHE A 207 -0.33 -13.17 -13.13
CA PHE A 207 1.00 -13.78 -12.94
C PHE A 207 0.98 -14.80 -11.80
N ALA A 208 0.40 -14.45 -10.65
CA ALA A 208 0.34 -15.31 -9.48
C ALA A 208 -0.43 -16.63 -9.74
N ARG A 209 -1.53 -16.57 -10.50
CA ARG A 209 -2.32 -17.77 -10.86
C ARG A 209 -1.53 -18.80 -11.67
N HIS A 210 -0.52 -18.39 -12.41
CA HIS A 210 0.25 -19.28 -13.30
C HIS A 210 1.68 -19.54 -12.79
N LEU A 211 2.03 -19.00 -11.63
CA LEU A 211 3.35 -19.20 -11.05
C LEU A 211 3.51 -20.61 -10.50
N ASP A 212 4.55 -21.32 -10.89
CA ASP A 212 5.01 -22.55 -10.25
C ASP A 212 5.75 -22.18 -8.96
N VAL A 213 4.97 -21.98 -7.89
CA VAL A 213 5.49 -21.45 -6.62
C VAL A 213 6.44 -22.43 -5.93
N ASP A 214 6.17 -23.74 -6.03
CA ASP A 214 7.04 -24.76 -5.45
C ASP A 214 8.43 -24.68 -6.04
N LYS A 215 8.53 -24.58 -7.37
CA LYS A 215 9.82 -24.47 -8.06
C LYS A 215 10.61 -23.22 -7.67
N VAL A 216 9.91 -22.09 -7.43
CA VAL A 216 10.53 -20.85 -6.97
C VAL A 216 11.07 -21.02 -5.55
N ILE A 217 10.27 -21.58 -4.63
CA ILE A 217 10.66 -21.72 -3.21
C ILE A 217 11.71 -22.81 -3.04
N ASP A 218 11.63 -23.93 -3.76
CA ASP A 218 12.64 -24.98 -3.76
C ASP A 218 14.02 -24.45 -4.21
N THR A 219 14.01 -23.49 -5.16
CA THR A 219 15.24 -22.90 -5.68
C THR A 219 15.81 -21.80 -4.78
N CYS A 220 14.95 -20.93 -4.24
CA CYS A 220 15.38 -19.70 -3.58
C CYS A 220 15.25 -19.75 -2.04
N GLY A 221 14.45 -20.65 -1.49
CA GLY A 221 14.08 -20.72 -0.08
C GLY A 221 13.06 -19.64 0.29
N ASN A 222 13.47 -18.37 0.34
CA ASN A 222 12.60 -17.20 0.45
C ASN A 222 12.33 -16.59 -0.93
N PHE A 223 11.19 -15.90 -1.10
CA PHE A 223 10.92 -15.21 -2.36
C PHE A 223 11.82 -13.97 -2.47
N PRO A 224 12.67 -13.88 -3.51
CA PRO A 224 13.69 -12.85 -3.61
C PRO A 224 13.10 -11.46 -3.87
N ARG A 225 13.64 -10.45 -3.20
CA ARG A 225 13.23 -9.04 -3.38
C ARG A 225 13.41 -8.55 -4.82
N GLU A 226 14.43 -9.06 -5.54
CA GLU A 226 14.73 -8.71 -6.92
C GLU A 226 13.57 -9.08 -7.85
N TYR A 227 12.91 -10.22 -7.58
CA TYR A 227 11.74 -10.66 -8.34
C TYR A 227 10.51 -9.80 -8.02
N LEU A 228 10.30 -9.43 -6.74
CA LEU A 228 9.24 -8.49 -6.37
C LEU A 228 9.42 -7.15 -7.08
N TYR A 229 10.64 -6.59 -7.05
CA TYR A 229 10.95 -5.35 -7.75
C TYR A 229 10.70 -5.46 -9.26
N ALA A 230 11.13 -6.56 -9.88
CA ALA A 230 10.89 -6.81 -11.30
C ALA A 230 9.39 -6.89 -11.62
N CYS A 231 8.61 -7.62 -10.83
CA CYS A 231 7.15 -7.70 -10.97
C CYS A 231 6.50 -6.32 -10.93
N PHE A 232 6.81 -5.50 -9.90
CA PHE A 232 6.27 -4.16 -9.80
C PHE A 232 6.68 -3.24 -10.95
N SER A 233 7.92 -3.36 -11.43
CA SER A 233 8.42 -2.58 -12.56
C SER A 233 7.71 -2.92 -13.87
N MET A 234 7.30 -4.18 -14.05
CA MET A 234 6.59 -4.68 -15.23
C MET A 234 5.11 -4.27 -15.28
N LEU A 235 4.50 -3.86 -14.16
CA LEU A 235 3.08 -3.49 -14.12
C LEU A 235 2.73 -2.29 -15.00
N LYS A 236 3.62 -1.30 -15.08
CA LYS A 236 3.47 -0.10 -15.92
C LYS A 236 4.83 0.31 -16.49
N PRO A 237 5.42 -0.46 -17.41
CA PRO A 237 6.82 -0.30 -17.81
C PRO A 237 7.13 1.09 -18.38
N PHE A 238 6.20 1.69 -19.14
CA PHE A 238 6.41 3.04 -19.67
C PHE A 238 6.24 4.14 -18.62
N LYS A 239 5.21 4.03 -17.73
CA LYS A 239 4.99 5.03 -16.67
C LYS A 239 6.05 4.96 -15.57
N GLN A 240 6.43 3.75 -15.16
CA GLN A 240 7.42 3.52 -14.10
C GLN A 240 8.86 3.46 -14.63
N GLY A 241 9.03 3.28 -15.93
CA GLY A 241 10.31 3.35 -16.60
C GLY A 241 10.61 4.77 -17.10
N VAL A 242 10.50 4.97 -18.42
CA VAL A 242 10.95 6.19 -19.09
C VAL A 242 10.19 7.45 -18.64
N ASN A 243 8.86 7.41 -18.54
CA ASN A 243 8.06 8.62 -18.29
C ASN A 243 8.34 9.24 -16.91
N LYS A 244 8.63 8.43 -15.88
CA LYS A 244 8.94 8.96 -14.54
C LYS A 244 10.23 9.78 -14.54
N TYR A 245 11.25 9.35 -15.32
CA TYR A 245 12.52 10.08 -15.43
C TYR A 245 12.40 11.32 -16.31
N ILE A 246 11.59 11.28 -17.36
CA ILE A 246 11.23 12.48 -18.13
C ILE A 246 10.57 13.51 -17.20
N ASN A 247 9.58 13.10 -16.44
CA ASN A 247 8.92 13.97 -15.44
C ASN A 247 9.91 14.49 -14.39
N LEU A 248 10.89 13.71 -13.98
CA LEU A 248 11.93 14.19 -13.07
C LEU A 248 12.77 15.31 -13.71
N VAL A 249 13.22 15.14 -14.94
CA VAL A 249 13.97 16.14 -15.69
C VAL A 249 13.16 17.44 -15.85
N GLU A 250 11.88 17.31 -16.20
CA GLU A 250 10.99 18.48 -16.38
C GLU A 250 10.79 19.25 -15.09
N ASN A 251 10.71 18.56 -13.94
CA ASN A 251 10.43 19.13 -12.62
C ASN A 251 11.66 19.23 -11.70
N ILE A 252 12.89 19.14 -12.25
CA ILE A 252 14.12 19.05 -11.46
C ILE A 252 14.38 20.28 -10.59
N ASP A 253 13.78 21.41 -10.93
CA ASP A 253 13.88 22.66 -10.18
C ASP A 253 12.83 22.77 -9.05
N ASN A 254 11.89 21.84 -8.98
CA ASN A 254 10.92 21.73 -7.90
C ASN A 254 11.44 20.80 -6.80
N ALA A 255 12.00 21.37 -5.73
CA ALA A 255 12.62 20.61 -4.64
C ALA A 255 11.66 19.60 -3.98
N ASN A 256 10.38 19.95 -3.77
CA ASN A 256 9.39 19.06 -3.18
C ASN A 256 9.08 17.87 -4.10
N PHE A 257 8.99 18.11 -5.41
CA PHE A 257 8.80 17.04 -6.39
C PHE A 257 9.99 16.08 -6.39
N VAL A 258 11.21 16.63 -6.43
CA VAL A 258 12.46 15.86 -6.42
C VAL A 258 12.57 15.00 -5.16
N GLN A 259 12.33 15.58 -3.98
CA GLN A 259 12.37 14.84 -2.72
C GLN A 259 11.34 13.73 -2.67
N ASN A 260 10.11 14.00 -3.12
CA ASN A 260 9.08 12.96 -3.19
C ASN A 260 9.48 11.84 -4.16
N PHE A 261 10.03 12.19 -5.32
CA PHE A 261 10.52 11.21 -6.29
C PHE A 261 11.59 10.31 -5.68
N LEU A 262 12.61 10.91 -5.04
CA LEU A 262 13.72 10.15 -4.44
C LEU A 262 13.25 9.22 -3.31
N ARG A 263 12.32 9.68 -2.44
CA ARG A 263 11.74 8.84 -1.38
C ARG A 263 10.94 7.68 -1.94
N MET A 264 10.15 7.91 -3.01
CA MET A 264 9.41 6.85 -3.69
C MET A 264 10.34 5.84 -4.35
N GLU A 265 11.41 6.28 -5.02
CA GLU A 265 12.43 5.38 -5.60
C GLU A 265 13.09 4.54 -4.51
N LYS A 266 13.54 5.18 -3.41
CA LYS A 266 14.12 4.48 -2.27
C LYS A 266 13.15 3.41 -1.73
N TRP A 267 11.88 3.76 -1.55
CA TRP A 267 10.87 2.81 -1.07
C TRP A 267 10.66 1.62 -2.01
N LEU A 268 10.67 1.84 -3.32
CA LEU A 268 10.57 0.76 -4.31
C LEU A 268 11.78 -0.18 -4.27
N TYR A 269 12.99 0.36 -4.01
CA TYR A 269 14.20 -0.44 -3.91
C TYR A 269 14.38 -1.16 -2.56
N ASP A 270 13.81 -0.62 -1.48
CA ASP A 270 13.91 -1.17 -0.13
C ASP A 270 12.93 -2.35 0.12
N THR A 271 12.50 -3.04 -0.92
CA THR A 271 11.62 -4.20 -0.82
C THR A 271 12.32 -5.35 -0.09
N PRO A 272 11.73 -5.92 0.98
CA PRO A 272 12.29 -7.09 1.65
C PRO A 272 12.04 -8.38 0.84
N THR A 273 12.72 -9.46 1.20
CA THR A 273 12.31 -10.82 0.83
C THR A 273 11.01 -11.20 1.56
N ILE A 274 10.28 -12.19 1.06
CA ILE A 274 9.14 -12.78 1.77
C ILE A 274 9.51 -14.20 2.18
N ALA A 275 9.15 -14.61 3.39
CA ALA A 275 9.36 -15.97 3.87
C ALA A 275 8.71 -16.99 2.91
N GLY A 276 9.45 -18.06 2.61
CA GLY A 276 9.07 -19.01 1.55
C GLY A 276 7.69 -19.61 1.76
N GLU A 277 7.43 -20.11 2.98
CA GLU A 277 6.13 -20.71 3.31
C GLU A 277 4.98 -19.71 3.24
N THR A 278 5.16 -18.49 3.77
CA THR A 278 4.16 -17.43 3.65
C THR A 278 3.89 -17.05 2.20
N PHE A 279 4.94 -16.95 1.38
CA PHE A 279 4.79 -16.64 -0.04
C PHE A 279 4.04 -17.76 -0.77
N LYS A 280 4.38 -19.04 -0.47
CA LYS A 280 3.68 -20.20 -1.01
C LYS A 280 2.19 -20.16 -0.67
N GLN A 281 1.84 -20.04 0.60
CA GLN A 281 0.44 -19.93 1.04
C GLN A 281 -0.28 -18.73 0.40
N TRP A 282 0.40 -17.59 0.27
CA TRP A 282 -0.18 -16.43 -0.37
C TRP A 282 -0.52 -16.68 -1.84
N ILE A 283 0.38 -17.30 -2.59
CA ILE A 283 0.15 -17.58 -4.01
C ILE A 283 -0.86 -18.72 -4.19
N GLU A 284 -0.64 -19.86 -3.54
CA GLU A 284 -1.51 -21.03 -3.72
C GLU A 284 -2.92 -20.82 -3.15
N ASP A 285 -3.00 -20.44 -1.88
CA ASP A 285 -4.28 -20.47 -1.18
C ASP A 285 -5.13 -19.25 -1.49
N ILE A 286 -4.49 -18.07 -1.65
CA ILE A 286 -5.23 -16.82 -1.94
C ILE A 286 -5.38 -16.62 -3.44
N TYR A 287 -4.31 -16.71 -4.27
CA TYR A 287 -4.42 -16.38 -5.69
C TYR A 287 -4.84 -17.55 -6.58
N GLN A 288 -4.32 -18.77 -6.36
CA GLN A 288 -4.60 -19.92 -7.24
C GLN A 288 -5.89 -20.64 -6.86
N LYS A 289 -6.11 -20.86 -5.57
CA LYS A 289 -7.28 -21.61 -5.06
C LYS A 289 -8.41 -20.69 -4.60
N ASN A 290 -8.12 -19.40 -4.33
CA ASN A 290 -9.08 -18.40 -3.84
C ASN A 290 -9.84 -18.87 -2.57
N LEU A 291 -9.11 -19.48 -1.62
CA LEU A 291 -9.70 -20.14 -0.46
C LEU A 291 -10.24 -19.14 0.58
N LEU A 292 -9.67 -17.92 0.64
CA LEU A 292 -10.03 -16.95 1.67
C LEU A 292 -11.49 -16.51 1.55
N VAL A 293 -11.94 -16.10 0.37
CA VAL A 293 -13.34 -15.69 0.15
C VAL A 293 -14.32 -16.85 0.24
N LYS A 294 -13.84 -18.08 0.02
CA LYS A 294 -14.63 -19.32 0.15
C LYS A 294 -14.78 -19.79 1.60
N ASN A 295 -14.07 -19.14 2.55
CA ASN A 295 -13.99 -19.58 3.95
C ASN A 295 -13.39 -20.98 4.13
N GLU A 296 -12.46 -21.34 3.26
CA GLU A 296 -11.78 -22.65 3.23
C GLU A 296 -10.28 -22.55 3.55
N MET A 297 -9.74 -21.32 3.63
CA MET A 297 -8.33 -21.12 3.97
C MET A 297 -8.03 -21.53 5.39
N LYS A 298 -6.90 -22.23 5.58
CA LYS A 298 -6.41 -22.64 6.91
C LYS A 298 -5.10 -21.92 7.24
N ILE A 299 -4.98 -21.50 8.49
CA ILE A 299 -3.71 -21.09 9.09
C ILE A 299 -3.54 -21.88 10.39
N GLY A 300 -2.44 -22.65 10.53
CA GLY A 300 -2.32 -23.68 11.55
C GLY A 300 -3.50 -24.62 11.50
N GLU A 301 -4.14 -24.87 12.63
CA GLU A 301 -5.34 -25.72 12.75
C GLU A 301 -6.65 -24.97 12.53
N ASN A 302 -6.60 -23.64 12.29
CA ASN A 302 -7.77 -22.77 12.25
C ASN A 302 -8.25 -22.52 10.83
N ILE A 303 -9.58 -22.64 10.61
CA ILE A 303 -10.22 -22.21 9.36
C ILE A 303 -10.54 -20.73 9.47
N ILE A 304 -10.11 -19.95 8.48
CA ILE A 304 -10.44 -18.54 8.34
C ILE A 304 -11.81 -18.40 7.69
N ASP A 305 -12.77 -18.01 8.50
CA ASP A 305 -14.16 -17.82 8.09
C ASP A 305 -14.54 -16.33 8.25
N LEU A 306 -14.46 -15.57 7.16
CA LEU A 306 -14.73 -14.13 7.14
C LEU A 306 -16.14 -13.80 7.65
N SER A 307 -17.11 -14.72 7.52
CA SER A 307 -18.47 -14.54 8.01
C SER A 307 -18.57 -14.42 9.54
N LYS A 308 -17.52 -14.81 10.27
CA LYS A 308 -17.44 -14.64 11.73
C LYS A 308 -17.14 -13.20 12.16
N ILE A 309 -16.63 -12.34 11.27
CA ILE A 309 -16.32 -10.94 11.60
C ILE A 309 -17.61 -10.17 11.84
N ARG A 310 -17.82 -9.71 13.08
CA ARG A 310 -18.99 -8.93 13.53
C ARG A 310 -18.61 -7.55 14.08
N VAL A 311 -17.32 -7.28 14.26
CA VAL A 311 -16.84 -5.97 14.72
C VAL A 311 -17.09 -4.90 13.67
N PRO A 312 -17.20 -3.60 14.05
CA PRO A 312 -17.30 -2.50 13.09
C PRO A 312 -16.19 -2.57 12.06
N LEU A 313 -16.55 -2.51 10.76
CA LEU A 313 -15.64 -2.57 9.63
C LEU A 313 -15.65 -1.26 8.83
N LEU A 314 -14.47 -0.70 8.60
CA LEU A 314 -14.24 0.29 7.56
C LEU A 314 -13.34 -0.31 6.48
N ASN A 315 -13.88 -0.52 5.29
CA ASN A 315 -13.12 -0.99 4.14
C ASN A 315 -12.90 0.15 3.13
N ILE A 316 -11.65 0.40 2.77
CA ILE A 316 -11.22 1.51 1.92
C ILE A 316 -10.63 0.95 0.63
N VAL A 317 -11.15 1.39 -0.51
CA VAL A 317 -10.84 0.85 -1.82
C VAL A 317 -10.41 1.98 -2.77
N ALA A 318 -9.37 1.73 -3.57
CA ALA A 318 -8.93 2.62 -4.63
C ALA A 318 -9.59 2.22 -5.96
N GLU A 319 -10.27 3.18 -6.62
CA GLU A 319 -10.97 2.90 -7.89
C GLU A 319 -10.02 2.66 -9.07
N GLU A 320 -8.81 3.23 -9.00
CA GLU A 320 -7.76 3.08 -10.02
C GLU A 320 -6.65 2.11 -9.57
N ASP A 321 -6.97 1.19 -8.65
CA ASP A 321 -6.00 0.22 -8.18
C ASP A 321 -5.69 -0.82 -9.27
N HIS A 322 -4.41 -0.99 -9.55
CA HIS A 322 -3.89 -1.95 -10.53
C HIS A 322 -3.00 -3.03 -9.90
N LEU A 323 -2.87 -3.00 -8.56
CA LEU A 323 -2.19 -4.03 -7.77
C LEU A 323 -3.20 -5.02 -7.18
N VAL A 324 -4.28 -4.48 -6.63
CA VAL A 324 -5.41 -5.21 -6.07
C VAL A 324 -6.68 -4.59 -6.64
N SER A 325 -7.41 -5.30 -7.46
CA SER A 325 -8.60 -4.72 -8.09
C SER A 325 -9.62 -4.26 -7.06
N PRO A 326 -10.40 -3.21 -7.35
CA PRO A 326 -11.49 -2.79 -6.46
C PRO A 326 -12.43 -3.94 -6.10
N GLN A 327 -12.75 -4.80 -7.05
CA GLN A 327 -13.64 -5.97 -6.89
C GLN A 327 -13.08 -6.96 -5.87
N CYS A 328 -11.77 -7.24 -5.94
CA CYS A 328 -11.09 -8.10 -4.99
C CYS A 328 -11.24 -7.58 -3.55
N SER A 329 -11.08 -6.28 -3.34
CA SER A 329 -11.17 -5.66 -2.02
C SER A 329 -12.59 -5.50 -1.50
N VAL A 330 -13.56 -5.20 -2.37
CA VAL A 330 -14.98 -5.02 -2.02
C VAL A 330 -15.57 -6.30 -1.44
N ALA A 331 -15.13 -7.47 -1.92
CA ALA A 331 -15.58 -8.77 -1.46
C ALA A 331 -15.54 -8.94 0.07
N LEU A 332 -14.66 -8.22 0.79
CA LEU A 332 -14.65 -8.25 2.26
C LEU A 332 -15.99 -7.76 2.85
N ASN A 333 -16.58 -6.71 2.29
CA ASN A 333 -17.86 -6.19 2.77
C ASN A 333 -19.00 -7.20 2.62
N ASP A 334 -18.96 -8.00 1.57
CA ASP A 334 -19.99 -9.01 1.30
C ASP A 334 -19.78 -10.27 2.14
N SER A 335 -18.52 -10.59 2.48
CA SER A 335 -18.15 -11.78 3.25
C SER A 335 -18.41 -11.65 4.76
N VAL A 336 -18.37 -10.43 5.34
CA VAL A 336 -18.48 -10.26 6.79
C VAL A 336 -19.92 -10.12 7.27
N SER A 337 -20.19 -10.57 8.51
CA SER A 337 -21.50 -10.45 9.18
C SER A 337 -21.62 -9.19 10.06
N SER A 338 -20.68 -8.26 9.98
CA SER A 338 -20.76 -6.99 10.70
C SER A 338 -22.03 -6.21 10.31
N LEU A 339 -22.78 -5.72 11.29
CA LEU A 339 -23.92 -4.82 11.09
C LEU A 339 -23.49 -3.35 10.93
N ASP A 340 -22.31 -2.99 11.42
CA ASP A 340 -21.68 -1.66 11.28
C ASP A 340 -20.50 -1.77 10.32
N LYS A 341 -20.81 -1.89 9.03
CA LYS A 341 -19.80 -1.97 7.97
C LYS A 341 -19.94 -0.83 6.99
N ARG A 342 -18.82 -0.19 6.66
CA ARG A 342 -18.75 0.91 5.70
C ARG A 342 -17.71 0.65 4.64
N LEU A 343 -18.12 0.77 3.39
CA LEU A 343 -17.25 0.76 2.23
C LEU A 343 -17.02 2.19 1.77
N MET A 344 -15.75 2.56 1.54
CA MET A 344 -15.37 3.86 0.99
C MET A 344 -14.54 3.67 -0.27
N HIS A 345 -15.01 4.27 -1.36
CA HIS A 345 -14.30 4.34 -2.63
C HIS A 345 -13.60 5.68 -2.78
N PHE A 346 -12.36 5.65 -3.31
CA PHE A 346 -11.59 6.84 -3.60
C PHE A 346 -10.95 6.77 -4.99
N HIS A 347 -11.08 7.85 -5.75
CA HIS A 347 -10.57 7.97 -7.11
C HIS A 347 -9.05 8.19 -7.11
N THR A 348 -8.31 7.14 -6.84
CA THR A 348 -6.85 7.11 -6.77
C THR A 348 -6.35 5.67 -6.95
N GLY A 349 -5.03 5.50 -7.12
CA GLY A 349 -4.39 4.18 -7.17
C GLY A 349 -3.95 3.68 -5.79
N HIS A 350 -3.44 2.46 -5.73
CA HIS A 350 -3.05 1.73 -4.52
C HIS A 350 -2.22 2.57 -3.53
N VAL A 351 -1.04 3.02 -3.96
CA VAL A 351 -0.14 3.84 -3.13
C VAL A 351 -0.72 5.24 -2.87
N GLY A 352 -1.53 5.74 -3.80
CA GLY A 352 -2.22 7.02 -3.66
C GLY A 352 -3.19 7.09 -2.48
N LEU A 353 -3.73 5.95 -2.03
CA LEU A 353 -4.56 5.87 -0.82
C LEU A 353 -3.80 6.29 0.44
N ILE A 354 -2.50 6.05 0.52
CA ILE A 354 -1.72 6.26 1.74
C ILE A 354 -0.70 7.40 1.63
N ALA A 355 -0.03 7.58 0.49
CA ALA A 355 1.13 8.45 0.34
C ALA A 355 0.93 9.56 -0.71
N SER A 356 -0.23 10.22 -0.71
CA SER A 356 -0.54 11.32 -1.64
C SER A 356 -1.21 12.50 -0.92
N SER A 357 -1.11 13.69 -1.52
CA SER A 357 -1.87 14.85 -1.06
C SER A 357 -3.39 14.62 -1.16
N TYR A 358 -3.84 13.81 -2.14
CA TYR A 358 -5.23 13.40 -2.24
C TYR A 358 -5.68 12.61 -0.99
N SER A 359 -4.85 11.68 -0.52
CA SER A 359 -5.13 10.92 0.70
C SER A 359 -5.27 11.83 1.93
N GLN A 360 -4.36 12.79 2.09
CA GLN A 360 -4.37 13.73 3.21
C GLN A 360 -5.68 14.55 3.26
N ASN A 361 -6.19 14.96 2.10
CA ASN A 361 -7.33 15.86 2.00
C ASN A 361 -8.68 15.13 1.91
N ASN A 362 -8.72 13.90 1.39
CA ASN A 362 -9.99 13.22 1.06
C ASN A 362 -10.19 11.90 1.81
N VAL A 363 -9.13 11.14 2.09
CA VAL A 363 -9.22 9.81 2.73
C VAL A 363 -9.14 9.96 4.25
N LEU A 364 -8.04 10.49 4.76
CA LEU A 364 -7.74 10.55 6.18
C LEU A 364 -8.75 11.33 7.04
N PRO A 365 -9.34 12.45 6.58
CA PRO A 365 -10.40 13.12 7.34
C PRO A 365 -11.61 12.22 7.58
N LYS A 366 -12.01 11.41 6.57
CA LYS A 366 -13.13 10.47 6.67
C LYS A 366 -12.81 9.28 7.56
N VAL A 367 -11.58 8.75 7.47
CA VAL A 367 -11.08 7.68 8.34
C VAL A 367 -11.05 8.14 9.79
N GLY A 368 -10.47 9.29 10.06
CA GLY A 368 -10.42 9.86 11.40
C GLY A 368 -11.80 10.17 11.99
N GLN A 369 -12.74 10.66 11.17
CA GLN A 369 -14.13 10.87 11.60
C GLN A 369 -14.79 9.53 12.00
N TRP A 370 -14.62 8.47 11.18
CA TRP A 370 -15.18 7.15 11.45
C TRP A 370 -14.60 6.53 12.72
N LEU A 371 -13.28 6.63 12.90
CA LEU A 371 -12.57 6.15 14.08
C LEU A 371 -12.99 6.89 15.36
N ARG A 372 -13.12 8.23 15.32
CA ARG A 372 -13.45 9.07 16.49
C ARG A 372 -14.76 8.67 17.14
N VAL A 373 -15.77 8.36 16.35
CA VAL A 373 -17.09 7.92 16.86
C VAL A 373 -17.01 6.57 17.58
N ARG A 374 -15.97 5.76 17.32
CA ARG A 374 -15.80 4.38 17.82
C ARG A 374 -14.64 4.21 18.81
N SER A 375 -13.95 5.29 19.17
CA SER A 375 -12.76 5.27 20.05
C SER A 375 -13.02 5.77 21.47
N HIS A 376 -14.22 5.49 22.00
CA HIS A 376 -14.64 5.89 23.35
C HIS A 376 -14.53 4.76 24.35
#